data_279b0f86b56458e6317cf8f2d42ca814
#
_entry.id   279b0f86b56458e6317cf8f2d42ca814
#
_cell.length_a   1.000
_cell.length_b   1.000
_cell.length_c   1.000
_cell.angle_alpha   90.00
_cell.angle_beta   90.00
_cell.angle_gamma   90.00
#
_symmetry.space_group_name_H-M   'P 1'
#
loop_
_entity.id
_entity.type
_entity.pdbx_description
1 polymer ?
#
loop_
_entity_poly.entity_id
_entity_poly.type
_entity_poly.pdbx_seq_one_letter_code
_entity_poly.pdbx_strand_id
1 'polypeptide(L)'
;MKVAIIMGSNSDWPVLEPAEKTLKSFGVEVEVVVASAHRTPEMVHEFAAGARERGVEVIIAAAGAAAHLGGVIAAFTTLPVIGIPINATPLNGMDSLLSFV
;
A
#
# COMPACT_ATOMS: atom_id res chain seq x y z
N MET A 1 -14.69 -10.93 0.25
CA MET A 1 -13.66 -10.07 0.86
C MET A 1 -12.95 -9.28 -0.24
N LYS A 2 -12.69 -8.02 0.00
CA LYS A 2 -11.93 -7.16 -0.91
C LYS A 2 -10.71 -6.61 -0.19
N VAL A 3 -9.55 -6.70 -0.83
CA VAL A 3 -8.27 -6.18 -0.35
C VAL A 3 -7.77 -5.14 -1.34
N ALA A 4 -7.29 -4.01 -0.86
CA ALA A 4 -6.66 -3.02 -1.70
C ALA A 4 -5.14 -3.12 -1.57
N ILE A 5 -4.45 -3.02 -2.70
CA ILE A 5 -2.98 -2.92 -2.75
C ILE A 5 -2.67 -1.52 -3.29
N ILE A 6 -1.99 -0.72 -2.49
CA ILE A 6 -1.56 0.61 -2.91
C ILE A 6 -0.04 0.69 -2.85
N MET A 7 0.56 1.25 -3.88
CA MET A 7 2.01 1.40 -3.98
C MET A 7 2.38 2.82 -4.34
N GLY A 8 3.51 3.29 -3.84
CA GLY A 8 3.98 4.66 -4.05
C GLY A 8 4.52 4.94 -5.45
N SER A 9 4.86 3.88 -6.20
CA SER A 9 5.37 3.98 -7.55
C SER A 9 4.97 2.74 -8.34
N ASN A 10 4.70 2.92 -9.64
CA ASN A 10 4.41 1.78 -10.51
C ASN A 10 5.62 0.84 -10.67
N SER A 11 6.82 1.31 -10.36
CA SER A 11 8.02 0.47 -10.36
C SER A 11 7.99 -0.59 -9.27
N ASP A 12 7.11 -0.48 -8.28
CA ASP A 12 6.96 -1.47 -7.22
C ASP A 12 6.07 -2.64 -7.65
N TRP A 13 5.36 -2.52 -8.76
CA TRP A 13 4.41 -3.53 -9.20
C TRP A 13 4.99 -4.94 -9.36
N PRO A 14 6.19 -5.13 -9.93
CA PRO A 14 6.76 -6.47 -10.03
C PRO A 14 6.91 -7.20 -8.69
N VAL A 15 7.08 -6.45 -7.60
CA VAL A 15 7.16 -7.02 -6.25
C VAL A 15 5.77 -7.39 -5.73
N LEU A 16 4.75 -6.61 -6.10
CA LEU A 16 3.38 -6.77 -5.57
C LEU A 16 2.50 -7.68 -6.44
N GLU A 17 2.83 -7.88 -7.68
CA GLU A 17 2.03 -8.72 -8.57
C GLU A 17 1.82 -10.14 -8.02
N PRO A 18 2.82 -10.79 -7.41
CA PRO A 18 2.60 -12.10 -6.79
C PRO A 18 1.58 -12.05 -5.65
N ALA A 19 1.50 -10.95 -4.91
CA ALA A 19 0.51 -10.79 -3.85
C ALA A 19 -0.90 -10.73 -4.44
N GLU A 20 -1.09 -9.99 -5.52
CA GLU A 20 -2.37 -9.94 -6.22
C GLU A 20 -2.79 -11.32 -6.69
N LYS A 21 -1.89 -12.05 -7.33
CA LYS A 21 -2.17 -13.40 -7.82
C LYS A 21 -2.57 -14.35 -6.69
N THR A 22 -1.85 -14.29 -5.58
CA THR A 22 -2.13 -15.14 -4.42
C THR A 22 -3.50 -14.83 -3.82
N LEU A 23 -3.82 -13.55 -3.64
CA LEU A 23 -5.12 -13.13 -3.12
C LEU A 23 -6.25 -13.61 -4.02
N LYS A 24 -6.10 -13.43 -5.34
CA LYS A 24 -7.11 -13.87 -6.30
C LYS A 24 -7.28 -15.40 -6.30
N SER A 25 -6.21 -16.15 -6.05
CA SER A 25 -6.29 -17.61 -5.97
C SER A 25 -7.15 -18.08 -4.79
N PHE A 26 -7.30 -17.23 -3.77
CA PHE A 26 -8.19 -17.50 -2.63
C PHE A 26 -9.61 -16.93 -2.82
N GLY A 27 -9.91 -16.41 -4.00
CA GLY A 27 -11.23 -15.82 -4.27
C GLY A 27 -11.39 -14.41 -3.72
N VAL A 28 -10.31 -13.74 -3.37
CA VAL A 28 -10.34 -12.37 -2.85
C VAL A 28 -10.36 -11.37 -4.00
N GLU A 29 -11.27 -10.40 -3.94
CA GLU A 29 -11.30 -9.29 -4.89
C GLU A 29 -10.18 -8.31 -4.55
N VAL A 30 -9.43 -7.85 -5.54
CA VAL A 30 -8.26 -6.97 -5.33
C VAL A 30 -8.43 -5.66 -6.09
N GLU A 31 -8.26 -4.54 -5.39
CA GLU A 31 -8.16 -3.19 -5.97
C GLU A 31 -6.69 -2.80 -5.95
N VAL A 32 -6.14 -2.38 -7.08
CA VAL A 32 -4.73 -1.97 -7.19
C VAL A 32 -4.65 -0.49 -7.52
N VAL A 33 -3.89 0.25 -6.74
CA VAL A 33 -3.75 1.71 -6.89
C VAL A 33 -2.29 2.11 -6.80
N VAL A 34 -1.88 3.06 -7.64
CA VAL A 34 -0.58 3.72 -7.55
C VAL A 34 -0.82 5.16 -7.09
N ALA A 35 -0.30 5.52 -5.92
CA ALA A 35 -0.40 6.89 -5.40
C ALA A 35 0.72 7.11 -4.39
N SER A 36 1.29 8.31 -4.40
CA SER A 36 2.43 8.66 -3.54
C SER A 36 1.98 9.62 -2.44
N ALA A 37 2.33 9.29 -1.19
CA ALA A 37 2.07 10.19 -0.07
C ALA A 37 2.79 11.53 -0.22
N HIS A 38 3.95 11.54 -0.90
CA HIS A 38 4.75 12.75 -1.08
C HIS A 38 4.35 13.56 -2.32
N ARG A 39 3.91 12.88 -3.40
CA ARG A 39 3.62 13.54 -4.68
C ARG A 39 2.14 13.76 -4.94
N THR A 40 1.29 12.87 -4.43
CA THR A 40 -0.16 12.93 -4.62
C THR A 40 -0.91 12.69 -3.29
N PRO A 41 -0.65 13.51 -2.26
CA PRO A 41 -1.22 13.28 -0.93
C PRO A 41 -2.75 13.32 -0.90
N GLU A 42 -3.38 14.15 -1.72
CA GLU A 42 -4.85 14.22 -1.78
C GLU A 42 -5.45 12.91 -2.29
N MET A 43 -4.83 12.32 -3.30
CA MET A 43 -5.26 11.03 -3.86
C MET A 43 -5.15 9.92 -2.80
N VAL A 44 -4.07 9.93 -2.03
CA VAL A 44 -3.86 8.97 -0.93
C VAL A 44 -4.92 9.16 0.15
N HIS A 45 -5.23 10.39 0.53
CA HIS A 45 -6.27 10.70 1.51
C HIS A 45 -7.63 10.18 1.04
N GLU A 46 -8.03 10.51 -0.18
CA GLU A 46 -9.31 10.08 -0.74
C GLU A 46 -9.41 8.56 -0.84
N PHE A 47 -8.32 7.91 -1.25
CA PHE A 47 -8.25 6.45 -1.28
C PHE A 47 -8.53 5.86 0.10
N ALA A 48 -7.83 6.32 1.12
CA ALA A 48 -7.94 5.79 2.47
C ALA A 48 -9.31 6.08 3.09
N ALA A 49 -9.77 7.31 2.97
CA ALA A 49 -11.05 7.73 3.56
C ALA A 49 -12.25 7.01 2.92
N GLY A 50 -12.17 6.71 1.62
CA GLY A 50 -13.26 6.04 0.89
C GLY A 50 -13.14 4.52 0.84
N ALA A 51 -12.07 3.94 1.36
CA ALA A 51 -11.79 2.51 1.20
C ALA A 51 -12.90 1.61 1.76
N ARG A 52 -13.36 1.90 2.98
CA ARG A 52 -14.41 1.11 3.62
C ARG A 52 -15.71 1.14 2.82
N GLU A 53 -16.09 2.29 2.27
CA GLU A 53 -17.32 2.42 1.47
C GLU A 53 -17.25 1.62 0.17
N ARG A 54 -16.03 1.43 -0.36
CA ARG A 54 -15.82 0.60 -1.55
C ARG A 54 -15.79 -0.89 -1.22
N GLY A 55 -15.98 -1.27 0.04
CA GLY A 55 -15.96 -2.65 0.47
C GLY A 55 -14.58 -3.20 0.80
N VAL A 56 -13.56 -2.36 0.86
CA VAL A 56 -12.20 -2.78 1.24
C VAL A 56 -12.18 -3.13 2.72
N GLU A 57 -11.61 -4.28 3.05
CA GLU A 57 -11.51 -4.76 4.43
C GLU A 57 -10.07 -4.71 4.98
N VAL A 58 -9.08 -4.80 4.09
CA VAL A 58 -7.66 -4.73 4.43
C VAL A 58 -6.92 -3.96 3.35
N ILE A 59 -5.97 -3.13 3.76
CA ILE A 59 -5.11 -2.39 2.83
C ILE A 59 -3.68 -2.90 2.96
N ILE A 60 -3.06 -3.21 1.83
CA ILE A 60 -1.63 -3.53 1.74
C ILE A 60 -0.96 -2.31 1.12
N ALA A 61 -0.06 -1.67 1.86
CA ALA A 61 0.61 -0.44 1.42
C ALA A 61 2.11 -0.70 1.25
N ALA A 62 2.62 -0.50 0.04
CA ALA A 62 4.01 -0.74 -0.29
C ALA A 62 4.70 0.56 -0.68
N ALA A 63 5.86 0.81 -0.12
CA ALA A 63 6.67 1.98 -0.43
C ALA A 63 8.15 1.71 -0.15
N GLY A 64 9.01 2.37 -0.91
CA GLY A 64 10.46 2.29 -0.73
C GLY A 64 11.04 3.60 -0.20
N ALA A 65 12.30 3.60 0.12
CA ALA A 65 13.04 4.75 0.67
C ALA A 65 12.35 5.33 1.91
N ALA A 66 11.98 6.60 1.89
CA ALA A 66 11.19 7.23 2.94
C ALA A 66 9.73 6.77 2.82
N ALA A 67 9.44 5.58 3.32
CA ALA A 67 8.20 4.84 3.09
C ALA A 67 7.07 5.28 4.04
N HIS A 68 6.58 6.50 3.88
CA HIS A 68 5.56 7.07 4.75
C HIS A 68 4.12 6.70 4.35
N LEU A 69 3.94 6.07 3.19
CA LEU A 69 2.62 5.79 2.62
C LEU A 69 1.72 5.02 3.58
N GLY A 70 2.23 3.95 4.19
CA GLY A 70 1.44 3.11 5.10
C GLY A 70 0.94 3.88 6.32
N GLY A 71 1.81 4.68 6.94
CA GLY A 71 1.45 5.49 8.10
C GLY A 71 0.44 6.60 7.75
N VAL A 72 0.62 7.23 6.60
CA VAL A 72 -0.33 8.25 6.13
C VAL A 72 -1.70 7.63 5.90
N ILE A 73 -1.77 6.47 5.26
CA ILE A 73 -3.05 5.76 5.05
C ILE A 73 -3.68 5.39 6.38
N ALA A 74 -2.91 4.83 7.30
CA ALA A 74 -3.42 4.43 8.61
C ALA A 74 -3.98 5.61 9.41
N ALA A 75 -3.52 6.83 9.15
CA ALA A 75 -4.03 8.04 9.78
C ALA A 75 -5.46 8.41 9.32
N PHE A 76 -5.90 7.88 8.17
CA PHE A 76 -7.19 8.25 7.58
C PHE A 76 -8.20 7.09 7.53
N THR A 77 -7.89 5.94 8.11
CA THR A 77 -8.81 4.80 8.11
C THR A 77 -8.63 3.97 9.38
N THR A 78 -9.70 3.29 9.78
CA THR A 78 -9.65 2.29 10.85
C THR A 78 -9.45 0.88 10.32
N LEU A 79 -9.33 0.70 9.00
CA LEU A 79 -9.03 -0.60 8.41
C LEU A 79 -7.62 -1.05 8.76
N PRO A 80 -7.37 -2.35 8.86
CA PRO A 80 -6.00 -2.85 9.00
C PRO A 80 -5.14 -2.44 7.80
N VAL A 81 -3.93 -1.95 8.06
CA VAL A 81 -2.96 -1.58 7.04
C VAL A 81 -1.71 -2.43 7.23
N ILE A 82 -1.37 -3.20 6.21
CA ILE A 82 -0.16 -4.04 6.19
C ILE A 82 0.90 -3.30 5.38
N GLY A 83 2.02 -2.96 6.01
CA GLY A 83 3.12 -2.29 5.35
C GLY A 83 4.08 -3.26 4.69
N ILE A 84 4.45 -2.99 3.45
CA ILE A 84 5.49 -3.74 2.73
C ILE A 84 6.67 -2.80 2.47
N PRO A 85 7.80 -2.98 3.17
CA PRO A 85 8.98 -2.16 2.95
C PRO A 85 9.70 -2.61 1.67
N ILE A 86 9.70 -1.75 0.66
CA ILE A 86 10.33 -2.05 -0.63
C ILE A 86 11.83 -1.77 -0.56
N ASN A 87 12.62 -2.70 -1.06
CA ASN A 87 14.06 -2.53 -1.21
C ASN A 87 14.34 -1.75 -2.49
N ALA A 88 14.44 -0.42 -2.37
CA ALA A 88 14.58 0.48 -3.51
C ALA A 88 15.86 1.33 -3.47
N THR A 89 16.68 1.18 -2.43
CA THR A 89 17.90 1.97 -2.24
C THR A 89 19.09 1.08 -1.86
N PRO A 90 20.33 1.63 -1.82
CA PRO A 90 21.48 0.86 -1.34
C PRO A 90 21.37 0.41 0.13
N LEU A 91 20.37 0.88 0.87
CA LEU A 91 20.16 0.49 2.27
C LEU A 91 19.39 -0.84 2.41
N ASN A 92 19.13 -1.52 1.29
CA ASN A 92 18.51 -2.86 1.26
C ASN A 92 17.18 -2.97 2.01
N GLY A 93 16.36 -1.92 1.92
CA GLY A 93 15.04 -1.90 2.54
C GLY A 93 15.01 -1.49 4.01
N MET A 94 16.16 -1.26 4.63
CA MET A 94 16.23 -0.84 6.03
C MET A 94 15.57 0.53 6.24
N ASP A 95 15.81 1.47 5.32
CA ASP A 95 15.19 2.79 5.33
C ASP A 95 13.66 2.70 5.23
N SER A 96 13.17 1.83 4.35
CA SER A 96 11.73 1.60 4.19
C SER A 96 11.13 0.98 5.46
N LEU A 97 11.75 -0.05 6.00
CA LEU A 97 11.29 -0.71 7.21
C LEU A 97 11.21 0.27 8.38
N LEU A 98 12.26 1.04 8.61
CA LEU A 98 12.29 2.00 9.72
C LEU A 98 11.30 3.15 9.54
N SER A 99 10.88 3.44 8.31
CA SER A 99 9.85 4.45 8.03
C SER A 99 8.46 3.93 8.39
N PHE A 100 8.21 2.63 8.31
CA PHE A 100 6.93 2.02 8.67
C PHE A 100 6.76 1.87 10.19
N VAL A 101 7.84 1.62 10.89
CA VAL A 101 7.81 1.40 12.34
C VAL A 101 8.29 2.62 13.09
#